data_199730393bf47ff44bd74f78eedf099f
#
_entry.id   199730393bf47ff44bd74f78eedf099f
#
_cell.length_a   1.000
_cell.length_b   1.000
_cell.length_c   1.000
_cell.angle_alpha   90.00
_cell.angle_beta   90.00
_cell.angle_gamma   90.00
#
_symmetry.space_group_name_H-M   'P 1'
#
loop_
_entity.id
_entity.type
_entity.pdbx_description
1 polymer ?
#
loop_
_entity_poly.entity_id
_entity_poly.type
_entity_poly.pdbx_seq_one_letter_code
_entity_poly.pdbx_strand_id
1 'polypeptide(L)'
;MNCDKCGADAVTHAAYSGAHLCETHFCESVEKRVRRRVREDDLIPDDATPEDPETWVIGLSGGKDSVVLASILDDTFGVDRRVEMIALTIHEGIEGYRDESLDACEELAADLDMRHEVVTYADEIGVEMDDVVEKDPENMAACAYCGVFRRDLLETYADEFGADKLLTGHNLDDEAQTALMNFLEGDVQQVAKHFDASIGSFDDREDLGAFVPRAKPLRDVPEKEVALYCHLRDIPAHMAECPHAEESYRGEIKELLHELEENHPGTRHSIMAGYEELSALAADRYREDGEGADLQECAECGSKTSREVCRKCRLVEAIEAV
;
A
#
# COMPACT_ATOMS: atom_id res chain seq x y z
N MET A 1 -8.06 -26.38 -19.82
CA MET A 1 -6.60 -26.45 -20.10
C MET A 1 -5.91 -27.06 -18.90
N ASN A 2 -4.74 -27.67 -19.09
CA ASN A 2 -4.06 -28.34 -18.00
C ASN A 2 -2.92 -27.47 -17.48
N CYS A 3 -2.60 -27.63 -16.20
CA CYS A 3 -1.47 -26.98 -15.55
C CYS A 3 -0.15 -27.40 -16.19
N ASP A 4 0.67 -26.42 -16.57
CA ASP A 4 1.96 -26.64 -17.21
C ASP A 4 2.99 -27.34 -16.29
N LYS A 5 2.76 -27.30 -14.95
CA LYS A 5 3.66 -27.91 -13.98
C LYS A 5 3.31 -29.35 -13.61
N CYS A 6 1.99 -29.70 -13.53
CA CYS A 6 1.59 -31.01 -13.01
C CYS A 6 0.51 -31.73 -13.85
N GLY A 7 -0.06 -31.08 -14.86
CA GLY A 7 -1.10 -31.63 -15.72
C GLY A 7 -2.50 -31.67 -15.10
N ALA A 8 -2.73 -31.21 -13.87
CA ALA A 8 -4.07 -31.04 -13.29
C ALA A 8 -4.85 -29.93 -14.01
N ASP A 9 -6.15 -29.83 -13.78
CA ASP A 9 -6.98 -28.77 -14.37
C ASP A 9 -6.46 -27.38 -13.95
N ALA A 10 -6.27 -26.49 -14.92
CA ALA A 10 -5.82 -25.15 -14.67
C ALA A 10 -7.00 -24.25 -14.25
N VAL A 11 -6.78 -23.44 -13.19
CA VAL A 11 -7.72 -22.43 -12.72
C VAL A 11 -7.46 -21.05 -13.34
N THR A 12 -6.28 -20.84 -13.88
CA THR A 12 -5.88 -19.55 -14.50
C THR A 12 -4.98 -19.73 -15.71
N HIS A 13 -5.01 -18.71 -16.56
CA HIS A 13 -4.04 -18.46 -17.63
C HIS A 13 -3.44 -17.07 -17.44
N ALA A 14 -2.17 -17.04 -17.06
CA ALA A 14 -1.40 -15.81 -16.91
C ALA A 14 -0.91 -15.34 -18.30
N ALA A 15 -1.69 -14.52 -18.99
CA ALA A 15 -1.44 -14.14 -20.37
C ALA A 15 -0.07 -13.46 -20.59
N TYR A 16 0.42 -12.70 -19.61
CA TYR A 16 1.72 -12.04 -19.65
C TYR A 16 2.93 -13.02 -19.68
N SER A 17 2.75 -14.24 -19.18
CA SER A 17 3.77 -15.30 -19.19
C SER A 17 3.40 -16.51 -20.05
N GLY A 18 2.14 -16.59 -20.48
CA GLY A 18 1.55 -17.73 -21.18
C GLY A 18 1.29 -18.96 -20.30
N ALA A 19 1.52 -18.88 -18.98
CA ALA A 19 1.43 -20.03 -18.09
C ALA A 19 -0.01 -20.40 -17.73
N HIS A 20 -0.32 -21.72 -17.78
CA HIS A 20 -1.55 -22.29 -17.24
C HIS A 20 -1.24 -22.94 -15.89
N LEU A 21 -1.93 -22.54 -14.83
CA LEU A 21 -1.65 -23.01 -13.48
C LEU A 21 -2.90 -23.56 -12.81
N CYS A 22 -2.79 -24.71 -12.14
CA CYS A 22 -3.80 -25.19 -11.21
C CYS A 22 -3.74 -24.37 -9.92
N GLU A 23 -4.74 -24.52 -9.06
CA GLU A 23 -4.86 -23.82 -7.78
C GLU A 23 -3.56 -23.82 -6.98
N THR A 24 -3.00 -25.01 -6.67
CA THR A 24 -1.76 -25.15 -5.90
C THR A 24 -0.61 -24.37 -6.53
N HIS A 25 -0.33 -24.56 -7.81
CA HIS A 25 0.79 -23.90 -8.46
C HIS A 25 0.57 -22.41 -8.74
N PHE A 26 -0.68 -21.98 -8.78
CA PHE A 26 -1.05 -20.58 -8.84
C PHE A 26 -0.74 -19.91 -7.49
N CYS A 27 -1.26 -20.46 -6.38
CA CYS A 27 -1.00 -19.92 -5.05
C CYS A 27 0.51 -19.87 -4.74
N GLU A 28 1.24 -20.97 -5.00
CA GLU A 28 2.70 -20.99 -4.88
C GLU A 28 3.41 -19.91 -5.72
N SER A 29 2.86 -19.59 -6.90
CA SER A 29 3.43 -18.55 -7.78
C SER A 29 3.25 -17.15 -7.20
N VAL A 30 2.07 -16.85 -6.61
CA VAL A 30 1.79 -15.57 -5.93
C VAL A 30 2.70 -15.44 -4.71
N GLU A 31 2.68 -16.40 -3.82
CA GLU A 31 3.51 -16.42 -2.60
C GLU A 31 5.01 -16.30 -2.90
N LYS A 32 5.48 -16.96 -3.98
CA LYS A 32 6.89 -16.85 -4.39
C LYS A 32 7.27 -15.44 -4.80
N ARG A 33 6.36 -14.69 -5.45
CA ARG A 33 6.61 -13.29 -5.82
C ARG A 33 6.66 -12.41 -4.58
N VAL A 34 5.74 -12.58 -3.63
CA VAL A 34 5.78 -11.87 -2.34
C VAL A 34 7.08 -12.17 -1.58
N ARG A 35 7.44 -13.46 -1.40
CA ARG A 35 8.70 -13.84 -0.74
C ARG A 35 9.95 -13.31 -1.45
N ARG A 36 9.91 -13.22 -2.79
CA ARG A 36 11.00 -12.60 -3.56
C ARG A 36 11.11 -11.13 -3.22
N ARG A 37 9.98 -10.40 -3.19
CA ARG A 37 9.96 -8.97 -2.90
C ARG A 37 10.45 -8.67 -1.48
N VAL A 38 10.01 -9.43 -0.48
CA VAL A 38 10.50 -9.31 0.90
C VAL A 38 12.03 -9.42 0.98
N ARG A 39 12.64 -10.31 0.17
CA ARG A 39 14.11 -10.45 0.12
C ARG A 39 14.81 -9.37 -0.68
N GLU A 40 14.23 -8.94 -1.82
CA GLU A 40 14.83 -7.90 -2.67
C GLU A 40 14.78 -6.54 -2.01
N ASP A 41 13.74 -6.26 -1.22
CA ASP A 41 13.58 -5.02 -0.47
C ASP A 41 14.22 -5.10 0.95
N ASP A 42 14.95 -6.18 1.25
CA ASP A 42 15.66 -6.44 2.53
C ASP A 42 14.79 -6.14 3.77
N LEU A 43 13.55 -6.68 3.76
CA LEU A 43 12.60 -6.42 4.86
C LEU A 43 12.96 -7.16 6.14
N ILE A 44 13.80 -8.19 6.08
CA ILE A 44 14.38 -8.89 7.24
C ILE A 44 15.89 -8.82 7.08
N PRO A 45 16.54 -7.81 7.64
CA PRO A 45 18.00 -7.65 7.58
C PRO A 45 18.73 -8.81 8.27
N ASP A 46 19.98 -9.02 7.88
CA ASP A 46 20.80 -10.15 8.37
C ASP A 46 21.05 -10.10 9.89
N ASP A 47 20.97 -8.93 10.51
CA ASP A 47 21.16 -8.70 11.94
C ASP A 47 19.87 -8.82 12.78
N ALA A 48 18.71 -8.95 12.16
CA ALA A 48 17.45 -9.20 12.84
C ALA A 48 17.52 -10.52 13.65
N THR A 49 17.12 -10.49 14.91
CA THR A 49 17.18 -11.65 15.83
C THR A 49 15.86 -11.85 16.57
N PRO A 50 15.63 -13.02 17.17
CA PRO A 50 14.44 -13.23 18.01
C PRO A 50 14.39 -12.37 19.29
N GLU A 51 15.50 -11.77 19.70
CA GLU A 51 15.63 -10.86 20.84
C GLU A 51 15.43 -9.41 20.44
N ASP A 52 15.60 -9.10 19.15
CA ASP A 52 15.41 -7.78 18.51
C ASP A 52 14.80 -8.02 17.12
N PRO A 53 13.49 -8.30 17.06
CA PRO A 53 12.80 -8.62 15.81
C PRO A 53 12.46 -7.36 15.02
N GLU A 54 12.38 -7.49 13.69
CA GLU A 54 11.78 -6.48 12.82
C GLU A 54 10.27 -6.35 13.10
N THR A 55 9.81 -5.17 13.43
CA THR A 55 8.39 -4.86 13.64
C THR A 55 7.77 -4.37 12.33
N TRP A 56 6.84 -5.15 11.80
CA TRP A 56 6.09 -4.81 10.60
C TRP A 56 4.68 -4.36 10.94
N VAL A 57 4.33 -3.13 10.61
CA VAL A 57 2.94 -2.67 10.63
C VAL A 57 2.31 -2.91 9.25
N ILE A 58 1.23 -3.67 9.22
CA ILE A 58 0.48 -4.01 8.01
C ILE A 58 -0.78 -3.17 7.96
N GLY A 59 -0.90 -2.27 6.97
CA GLY A 59 -2.13 -1.52 6.74
C GLY A 59 -3.25 -2.46 6.28
N LEU A 60 -4.14 -2.84 7.21
CA LEU A 60 -5.23 -3.77 6.98
C LEU A 60 -6.54 -3.00 6.76
N SER A 61 -6.98 -2.92 5.50
CA SER A 61 -8.19 -2.16 5.13
C SER A 61 -9.45 -3.01 4.98
N GLY A 62 -9.37 -4.33 5.10
CA GLY A 62 -10.45 -5.28 4.86
C GLY A 62 -10.73 -5.56 3.38
N GLY A 63 -10.17 -4.79 2.45
CA GLY A 63 -10.22 -5.08 1.03
C GLY A 63 -9.28 -6.23 0.63
N LYS A 64 -9.60 -6.92 -0.48
CA LYS A 64 -8.90 -8.11 -0.99
C LYS A 64 -7.36 -8.03 -0.95
N ASP A 65 -6.80 -6.87 -1.27
CA ASP A 65 -5.36 -6.71 -1.40
C ASP A 65 -4.66 -6.73 -0.02
N SER A 66 -5.22 -6.03 0.96
CA SER A 66 -4.66 -5.97 2.31
C SER A 66 -4.81 -7.29 3.07
N VAL A 67 -5.94 -7.97 2.92
CA VAL A 67 -6.17 -9.26 3.59
C VAL A 67 -5.31 -10.38 2.97
N VAL A 68 -5.12 -10.38 1.66
CA VAL A 68 -4.21 -11.31 0.97
C VAL A 68 -2.77 -11.05 1.37
N LEU A 69 -2.36 -9.78 1.48
CA LEU A 69 -1.02 -9.45 1.97
C LEU A 69 -0.79 -10.01 3.37
N ALA A 70 -1.68 -9.72 4.32
CA ALA A 70 -1.56 -10.18 5.71
C ALA A 70 -1.52 -11.71 5.78
N SER A 71 -2.42 -12.41 5.07
CA SER A 71 -2.46 -13.87 5.02
C SER A 71 -1.16 -14.49 4.47
N ILE A 72 -0.61 -13.97 3.35
CA ILE A 72 0.62 -14.50 2.77
C ILE A 72 1.82 -14.24 3.69
N LEU A 73 1.86 -13.07 4.33
CA LEU A 73 2.96 -12.74 5.26
C LEU A 73 2.93 -13.64 6.49
N ASP A 74 1.76 -13.89 7.06
CA ASP A 74 1.60 -14.80 8.18
C ASP A 74 1.95 -16.23 7.81
N ASP A 75 1.39 -16.79 6.73
CA ASP A 75 1.70 -18.13 6.21
C ASP A 75 3.22 -18.33 5.98
N THR A 76 3.94 -17.24 5.64
CA THR A 76 5.36 -17.32 5.28
C THR A 76 6.30 -17.01 6.43
N PHE A 77 5.97 -16.02 7.25
CA PHE A 77 6.84 -15.42 8.26
C PHE A 77 6.25 -15.47 9.69
N GLY A 78 5.00 -15.85 9.88
CA GLY A 78 4.35 -15.88 11.20
C GLY A 78 5.03 -16.79 12.23
N VAL A 79 5.84 -17.77 11.79
CA VAL A 79 6.67 -18.62 12.67
C VAL A 79 8.10 -18.12 12.80
N ASP A 80 8.52 -17.11 12.02
CA ASP A 80 9.86 -16.54 12.09
C ASP A 80 9.93 -15.52 13.23
N ARG A 81 10.58 -15.90 14.30
CA ARG A 81 10.72 -15.07 15.51
C ARG A 81 11.55 -13.80 15.33
N ARG A 82 12.12 -13.58 14.15
CA ARG A 82 12.80 -12.33 13.80
C ARG A 82 11.84 -11.27 13.27
N VAL A 83 10.54 -11.60 13.16
CA VAL A 83 9.51 -10.68 12.67
C VAL A 83 8.37 -10.65 13.67
N GLU A 84 7.92 -9.45 14.03
CA GLU A 84 6.68 -9.18 14.73
C GLU A 84 5.72 -8.44 13.78
N MET A 85 4.48 -8.91 13.64
CA MET A 85 3.48 -8.32 12.75
C MET A 85 2.33 -7.70 13.54
N ILE A 86 1.97 -6.47 13.19
CA ILE A 86 0.86 -5.72 13.77
C ILE A 86 -0.06 -5.28 12.62
N ALA A 87 -1.32 -5.70 12.64
CA ALA A 87 -2.32 -5.19 11.72
C ALA A 87 -2.86 -3.84 12.22
N LEU A 88 -2.86 -2.82 11.34
CA LEU A 88 -3.39 -1.49 11.62
C LEU A 88 -4.52 -1.17 10.65
N THR A 89 -5.72 -0.98 11.19
CA THR A 89 -6.91 -0.56 10.45
C THR A 89 -7.23 0.88 10.75
N ILE A 90 -7.38 1.68 9.69
CA ILE A 90 -7.90 3.06 9.81
C ILE A 90 -9.39 3.03 9.44
N HIS A 91 -10.23 3.47 10.37
CA HIS A 91 -11.67 3.60 10.18
C HIS A 91 -12.01 5.04 9.83
N GLU A 92 -12.38 5.29 8.60
CA GLU A 92 -12.55 6.64 8.06
C GLU A 92 -13.92 7.26 8.37
N GLY A 93 -14.88 6.51 8.92
CA GLY A 93 -16.25 6.97 9.13
C GLY A 93 -17.01 7.15 7.81
N ILE A 94 -17.12 6.08 7.02
CA ILE A 94 -17.93 6.00 5.79
C ILE A 94 -19.08 5.04 6.07
N GLU A 95 -20.30 5.58 6.21
CA GLU A 95 -21.48 4.81 6.62
C GLU A 95 -21.79 3.66 5.65
N GLY A 96 -22.08 2.48 6.21
CA GLY A 96 -22.47 1.27 5.46
C GLY A 96 -21.35 0.64 4.63
N TYR A 97 -20.14 1.21 4.63
CA TYR A 97 -18.99 0.67 3.93
C TYR A 97 -17.88 0.23 4.88
N ARG A 98 -17.57 1.09 5.86
CA ARG A 98 -16.36 0.87 6.66
C ARG A 98 -16.56 -0.16 7.76
N ASP A 99 -17.76 -0.25 8.32
CA ASP A 99 -18.09 -1.25 9.35
C ASP A 99 -17.95 -2.68 8.78
N GLU A 100 -18.51 -2.94 7.59
CA GLU A 100 -18.40 -4.27 6.94
C GLU A 100 -16.95 -4.63 6.60
N SER A 101 -16.13 -3.65 6.23
CA SER A 101 -14.70 -3.89 5.98
C SER A 101 -13.91 -4.13 7.27
N LEU A 102 -14.32 -3.52 8.38
CA LEU A 102 -13.75 -3.76 9.71
C LEU A 102 -14.04 -5.17 10.20
N ASP A 103 -15.28 -5.67 10.01
CA ASP A 103 -15.63 -7.06 10.34
C ASP A 103 -14.67 -8.06 9.66
N ALA A 104 -14.35 -7.86 8.38
CA ALA A 104 -13.39 -8.69 7.66
C ALA A 104 -11.95 -8.57 8.23
N CYS A 105 -11.55 -7.38 8.70
CA CYS A 105 -10.26 -7.20 9.36
C CYS A 105 -10.18 -7.96 10.68
N GLU A 106 -11.22 -7.85 11.50
CA GLU A 106 -11.30 -8.49 12.82
C GLU A 106 -11.33 -10.03 12.69
N GLU A 107 -12.12 -10.55 11.73
CA GLU A 107 -12.18 -11.99 11.45
C GLU A 107 -10.80 -12.51 11.03
N LEU A 108 -10.15 -11.86 10.06
CA LEU A 108 -8.83 -12.29 9.61
C LEU A 108 -7.78 -12.19 10.72
N ALA A 109 -7.73 -11.09 11.46
CA ALA A 109 -6.74 -10.90 12.52
C ALA A 109 -6.90 -11.96 13.63
N ALA A 110 -8.15 -12.34 13.95
CA ALA A 110 -8.44 -13.41 14.89
C ALA A 110 -8.00 -14.80 14.36
N ASP A 111 -8.23 -15.07 13.08
CA ASP A 111 -7.82 -16.32 12.43
C ASP A 111 -6.29 -16.50 12.37
N LEU A 112 -5.57 -15.40 12.21
CA LEU A 112 -4.10 -15.36 12.15
C LEU A 112 -3.43 -15.21 13.54
N ASP A 113 -4.21 -15.06 14.62
CA ASP A 113 -3.69 -14.70 15.98
C ASP A 113 -2.76 -13.46 15.92
N MET A 114 -3.08 -12.50 15.05
CA MET A 114 -2.31 -11.28 14.81
C MET A 114 -2.80 -10.14 15.68
N ARG A 115 -1.87 -9.39 16.30
CA ARG A 115 -2.21 -8.15 17.00
C ARG A 115 -2.89 -7.19 16.03
N HIS A 116 -4.10 -6.70 16.39
CA HIS A 116 -4.89 -5.81 15.54
C HIS A 116 -5.24 -4.53 16.31
N GLU A 117 -4.91 -3.41 15.72
CA GLU A 117 -5.21 -2.08 16.24
C GLU A 117 -6.12 -1.34 15.26
N VAL A 118 -7.14 -0.69 15.80
CA VAL A 118 -8.13 0.07 15.02
C VAL A 118 -8.08 1.53 15.44
N VAL A 119 -7.92 2.42 14.48
CA VAL A 119 -7.81 3.87 14.68
C VAL A 119 -8.90 4.54 13.87
N THR A 120 -9.64 5.48 14.46
CA THR A 120 -10.76 6.14 13.79
C THR A 120 -10.46 7.61 13.46
N TYR A 121 -10.99 8.11 12.35
CA TYR A 121 -10.92 9.54 12.05
C TYR A 121 -11.65 10.39 13.10
N ALA A 122 -12.76 9.89 13.65
CA ALA A 122 -13.52 10.58 14.68
C ALA A 122 -12.69 10.86 15.93
N ASP A 123 -11.89 9.89 16.38
CA ASP A 123 -11.05 10.04 17.58
C ASP A 123 -9.80 10.89 17.32
N GLU A 124 -9.14 10.71 16.16
CA GLU A 124 -7.84 11.30 15.89
C GLU A 124 -7.89 12.66 15.18
N ILE A 125 -8.94 12.89 14.42
CA ILE A 125 -9.09 14.09 13.58
C ILE A 125 -10.31 14.90 14.01
N GLY A 126 -11.27 14.27 14.71
CA GLY A 126 -12.52 14.90 15.17
C GLY A 126 -13.59 15.02 14.08
N VAL A 127 -13.41 14.37 12.93
CA VAL A 127 -14.36 14.37 11.81
C VAL A 127 -14.43 12.98 11.15
N GLU A 128 -15.55 12.67 10.53
CA GLU A 128 -15.74 11.50 9.71
C GLU A 128 -15.59 11.85 8.22
N MET A 129 -15.26 10.87 7.38
CA MET A 129 -15.03 11.12 5.94
C MET A 129 -16.30 11.62 5.24
N ASP A 130 -17.48 11.15 5.65
CA ASP A 130 -18.75 11.60 5.11
C ASP A 130 -18.99 13.10 5.37
N ASP A 131 -18.65 13.60 6.58
CA ASP A 131 -18.69 15.02 6.91
C ASP A 131 -17.69 15.84 6.05
N VAL A 132 -16.49 15.29 5.82
CA VAL A 132 -15.46 15.94 4.99
C VAL A 132 -15.95 16.11 3.56
N VAL A 133 -16.60 15.07 3.01
CA VAL A 133 -17.15 15.09 1.65
C VAL A 133 -18.33 16.07 1.54
N GLU A 134 -19.21 16.12 2.54
CA GLU A 134 -20.34 17.05 2.56
C GLU A 134 -19.86 18.51 2.59
N LYS A 135 -18.84 18.81 3.38
CA LYS A 135 -18.29 20.16 3.54
C LYS A 135 -17.43 20.62 2.37
N ASP A 136 -16.65 19.68 1.79
CA ASP A 136 -15.68 19.91 0.68
C ASP A 136 -14.97 21.27 0.71
N PRO A 137 -14.22 21.58 1.77
CA PRO A 137 -13.70 22.94 2.02
C PRO A 137 -12.72 23.47 0.97
N GLU A 138 -12.02 22.57 0.27
CA GLU A 138 -11.01 22.93 -0.75
C GLU A 138 -11.41 22.54 -2.18
N ASN A 139 -12.64 22.06 -2.40
CA ASN A 139 -13.15 21.60 -3.70
C ASN A 139 -12.23 20.53 -4.32
N MET A 140 -11.96 19.47 -3.54
CA MET A 140 -11.12 18.36 -3.95
C MET A 140 -11.92 17.05 -4.04
N ALA A 141 -11.42 16.10 -4.81
CA ALA A 141 -11.97 14.75 -4.79
C ALA A 141 -11.87 14.12 -3.38
N ALA A 142 -12.89 13.37 -2.95
CA ALA A 142 -12.94 12.70 -1.64
C ALA A 142 -11.67 11.88 -1.34
N CYS A 143 -11.16 11.14 -2.35
CA CYS A 143 -9.93 10.36 -2.23
C CYS A 143 -8.68 11.21 -1.90
N ALA A 144 -8.67 12.49 -2.26
CA ALA A 144 -7.54 13.37 -1.97
C ALA A 144 -7.49 13.74 -0.47
N TYR A 145 -8.64 14.02 0.14
CA TYR A 145 -8.75 14.20 1.59
C TYR A 145 -8.40 12.92 2.34
N CYS A 146 -9.09 11.83 2.00
CA CYS A 146 -8.89 10.52 2.61
C CYS A 146 -7.43 10.07 2.54
N GLY A 147 -6.77 10.27 1.40
CA GLY A 147 -5.37 9.91 1.20
C GLY A 147 -4.39 10.70 2.08
N VAL A 148 -4.71 11.97 2.44
CA VAL A 148 -3.88 12.76 3.36
C VAL A 148 -4.03 12.23 4.78
N PHE A 149 -5.27 12.08 5.27
CA PHE A 149 -5.55 11.64 6.64
C PHE A 149 -5.06 10.21 6.89
N ARG A 150 -5.37 9.29 5.98
CA ARG A 150 -4.96 7.89 6.10
C ARG A 150 -3.44 7.73 6.14
N ARG A 151 -2.71 8.45 5.26
CA ARG A 151 -1.24 8.38 5.26
C ARG A 151 -0.62 8.94 6.53
N ASP A 152 -1.19 10.01 7.06
CA ASP A 152 -0.70 10.62 8.30
C ASP A 152 -0.94 9.67 9.49
N LEU A 153 -2.13 9.08 9.62
CA LEU A 153 -2.44 8.15 10.70
C LEU A 153 -1.64 6.85 10.61
N LEU A 154 -1.51 6.28 9.41
CA LEU A 154 -0.66 5.10 9.22
C LEU A 154 0.79 5.35 9.62
N GLU A 155 1.33 6.52 9.30
CA GLU A 155 2.68 6.92 9.68
C GLU A 155 2.81 7.14 11.18
N THR A 156 1.87 7.89 11.77
CA THR A 156 1.86 8.21 13.19
C THR A 156 1.84 6.94 14.05
N TYR A 157 0.94 6.02 13.75
CA TYR A 157 0.80 4.79 14.53
C TYR A 157 1.89 3.76 14.24
N ALA A 158 2.43 3.72 13.00
CA ALA A 158 3.61 2.91 12.72
C ALA A 158 4.82 3.37 13.53
N ASP A 159 5.06 4.69 13.61
CA ASP A 159 6.13 5.28 14.44
C ASP A 159 5.88 5.02 15.94
N GLU A 160 4.62 5.14 16.41
CA GLU A 160 4.24 4.89 17.81
C GLU A 160 4.44 3.42 18.23
N PHE A 161 4.20 2.49 17.31
CA PHE A 161 4.45 1.06 17.54
C PHE A 161 5.92 0.67 17.38
N GLY A 162 6.79 1.61 17.03
CA GLY A 162 8.20 1.36 16.78
C GLY A 162 8.43 0.49 15.55
N ALA A 163 7.61 0.67 14.52
CA ALA A 163 7.71 -0.15 13.33
C ALA A 163 8.98 0.15 12.51
N ASP A 164 9.68 -0.90 12.12
CA ASP A 164 10.79 -0.82 11.17
C ASP A 164 10.29 -0.70 9.74
N LYS A 165 9.11 -1.24 9.45
CA LYS A 165 8.48 -1.20 8.12
C LYS A 165 6.96 -1.04 8.21
N LEU A 166 6.40 -0.20 7.32
CA LEU A 166 4.96 -0.09 7.06
C LEU A 166 4.62 -0.78 5.74
N LEU A 167 3.91 -1.90 5.81
CA LEU A 167 3.56 -2.72 4.65
C LEU A 167 2.14 -2.40 4.17
N THR A 168 1.97 -2.26 2.86
CA THR A 168 0.66 -1.96 2.26
C THR A 168 0.35 -2.90 1.09
N GLY A 169 -0.94 -3.20 0.89
CA GLY A 169 -1.44 -4.12 -0.12
C GLY A 169 -1.45 -3.58 -1.56
N HIS A 170 -0.63 -2.58 -1.89
CA HIS A 170 -0.57 -2.08 -3.27
C HIS A 170 -0.03 -3.17 -4.20
N ASN A 171 -0.80 -3.45 -5.25
CA ASN A 171 -0.52 -4.47 -6.25
C ASN A 171 0.10 -3.88 -7.53
N LEU A 172 0.38 -4.71 -8.54
CA LEU A 172 0.98 -4.29 -9.80
C LEU A 172 0.13 -3.25 -10.56
N ASP A 173 -1.18 -3.38 -10.49
CA ASP A 173 -2.10 -2.47 -11.16
C ASP A 173 -2.05 -1.07 -10.54
N ASP A 174 -2.00 -0.98 -9.21
CA ASP A 174 -1.87 0.29 -8.47
C ASP A 174 -0.55 1.01 -8.77
N GLU A 175 0.53 0.24 -8.83
CA GLU A 175 1.86 0.78 -9.13
C GLU A 175 1.94 1.27 -10.59
N ALA A 176 1.41 0.49 -11.55
CA ALA A 176 1.38 0.89 -12.95
C ALA A 176 0.49 2.12 -13.18
N GLN A 177 -0.66 2.22 -12.50
CA GLN A 177 -1.50 3.44 -12.50
C GLN A 177 -0.71 4.64 -11.98
N THR A 178 -0.06 4.50 -10.84
CA THR A 178 0.73 5.58 -10.22
C THR A 178 1.88 6.01 -11.13
N ALA A 179 2.60 5.07 -11.73
CA ALA A 179 3.67 5.35 -12.67
C ALA A 179 3.17 6.15 -13.88
N LEU A 180 2.05 5.72 -14.47
CA LEU A 180 1.47 6.39 -15.62
C LEU A 180 0.94 7.78 -15.27
N MET A 181 0.28 7.95 -14.12
CA MET A 181 -0.19 9.25 -13.64
C MET A 181 0.97 10.24 -13.47
N ASN A 182 2.05 9.85 -12.79
CA ASN A 182 3.23 10.68 -12.59
C ASN A 182 3.86 11.13 -13.93
N PHE A 183 3.88 10.25 -14.93
CA PHE A 183 4.33 10.62 -16.28
C PHE A 183 3.42 11.61 -16.98
N LEU A 184 2.11 11.41 -16.90
CA LEU A 184 1.13 12.29 -17.56
C LEU A 184 1.05 13.66 -16.91
N GLU A 185 1.27 13.73 -15.59
CA GLU A 185 1.35 14.99 -14.83
C GLU A 185 2.71 15.69 -14.97
N GLY A 186 3.73 14.98 -15.48
CA GLY A 186 5.09 15.50 -15.62
C GLY A 186 5.81 15.69 -14.28
N ASP A 187 5.38 14.98 -13.24
CA ASP A 187 5.93 15.12 -11.89
C ASP A 187 7.17 14.25 -11.70
N VAL A 188 8.31 14.75 -12.15
CA VAL A 188 9.62 14.08 -12.06
C VAL A 188 10.06 13.89 -10.59
N GLN A 189 9.61 14.77 -9.67
CA GLN A 189 9.93 14.62 -8.25
C GLN A 189 9.22 13.41 -7.64
N GLN A 190 7.96 13.15 -8.02
CA GLN A 190 7.25 11.94 -7.58
C GLN A 190 7.85 10.68 -8.19
N VAL A 191 8.33 10.77 -9.44
CA VAL A 191 9.09 9.66 -10.06
C VAL A 191 10.32 9.32 -9.23
N ALA A 192 11.14 10.30 -8.85
CA ALA A 192 12.33 10.11 -8.04
C ALA A 192 12.01 9.54 -6.64
N LYS A 193 11.00 10.10 -5.97
CA LYS A 193 10.56 9.64 -4.63
C LYS A 193 10.01 8.22 -4.62
N HIS A 194 9.43 7.77 -5.73
CA HIS A 194 8.92 6.40 -5.83
C HIS A 194 10.03 5.36 -5.67
N PHE A 195 11.17 5.60 -6.30
CA PHE A 195 12.34 4.75 -6.17
C PHE A 195 12.91 4.77 -4.74
N ASP A 196 13.08 5.95 -4.16
CA ASP A 196 13.60 6.10 -2.80
C ASP A 196 12.67 5.44 -1.75
N ALA A 197 11.36 5.59 -1.90
CA ALA A 197 10.38 4.95 -1.02
C ALA A 197 10.41 3.42 -1.11
N SER A 198 10.78 2.86 -2.27
CA SER A 198 10.82 1.40 -2.46
C SER A 198 12.09 0.74 -1.96
N ILE A 199 13.19 1.50 -1.78
CA ILE A 199 14.50 0.96 -1.39
C ILE A 199 14.84 1.22 0.09
N GLY A 200 14.02 1.98 0.81
CA GLY A 200 14.26 2.28 2.22
C GLY A 200 15.52 3.13 2.47
N SER A 201 16.08 3.78 1.44
CA SER A 201 17.34 4.50 1.50
C SER A 201 17.22 5.94 2.06
N PHE A 202 16.60 6.10 3.23
CA PHE A 202 16.60 7.38 3.97
C PHE A 202 17.60 7.40 5.13
N ASP A 203 18.67 6.59 5.06
CA ASP A 203 19.59 6.32 6.17
C ASP A 203 20.56 7.46 6.52
N ASP A 204 20.53 8.60 5.84
CA ASP A 204 21.52 9.67 6.04
C ASP A 204 21.03 10.91 6.83
N ARG A 205 19.86 10.86 7.48
CA ARG A 205 19.34 12.01 8.25
C ARG A 205 19.10 11.67 9.73
N GLU A 206 20.17 11.63 10.49
CA GLU A 206 20.16 11.29 11.92
C GLU A 206 19.38 12.27 12.84
N ASP A 207 18.98 13.45 12.39
CA ASP A 207 18.53 14.53 13.28
C ASP A 207 17.00 14.69 13.46
N LEU A 208 16.13 14.05 12.65
CA LEU A 208 14.67 14.23 12.75
C LEU A 208 13.84 12.92 12.72
N GLY A 209 14.50 11.78 12.79
CA GLY A 209 13.82 10.48 12.62
C GLY A 209 13.15 10.39 11.25
N ALA A 210 13.63 9.55 10.36
CA ALA A 210 13.00 9.32 9.04
C ALA A 210 11.54 8.89 9.18
N PHE A 211 10.73 9.01 8.11
CA PHE A 211 9.45 8.32 8.03
C PHE A 211 9.68 6.81 8.11
N VAL A 212 8.70 6.08 8.65
CA VAL A 212 8.75 4.61 8.65
C VAL A 212 8.83 4.13 7.18
N PRO A 213 9.85 3.34 6.81
CA PRO A 213 10.01 2.86 5.45
C PRO A 213 8.80 2.05 4.99
N ARG A 214 8.29 2.33 3.77
CA ARG A 214 7.11 1.68 3.23
C ARG A 214 7.49 0.57 2.27
N ALA A 215 6.88 -0.60 2.45
CA ALA A 215 7.06 -1.73 1.55
C ALA A 215 5.73 -2.16 0.91
N LYS A 216 5.82 -2.69 -0.30
CA LYS A 216 4.68 -3.12 -1.10
C LYS A 216 4.91 -4.53 -1.65
N PRO A 217 4.80 -5.58 -0.80
CA PRO A 217 5.17 -6.94 -1.21
C PRO A 217 4.31 -7.52 -2.35
N LEU A 218 3.12 -6.95 -2.61
CA LEU A 218 2.24 -7.34 -3.72
C LEU A 218 2.52 -6.60 -5.04
N ARG A 219 3.47 -5.67 -5.11
CA ARG A 219 3.71 -4.81 -6.28
C ARG A 219 4.02 -5.54 -7.60
N ASP A 220 4.41 -6.81 -7.55
CA ASP A 220 4.64 -7.67 -8.72
C ASP A 220 3.47 -8.61 -9.04
N VAL A 221 2.35 -8.51 -8.30
CA VAL A 221 1.19 -9.38 -8.44
C VAL A 221 0.05 -8.59 -9.07
N PRO A 222 -0.48 -8.99 -10.25
CA PRO A 222 -1.63 -8.34 -10.85
C PRO A 222 -2.87 -8.38 -9.94
N GLU A 223 -3.69 -7.30 -9.94
CA GLU A 223 -4.93 -7.19 -9.16
C GLU A 223 -5.85 -8.41 -9.34
N LYS A 224 -5.97 -8.88 -10.57
CA LYS A 224 -6.75 -10.09 -10.92
C LYS A 224 -6.24 -11.35 -10.22
N GLU A 225 -4.94 -11.48 -10.05
CA GLU A 225 -4.34 -12.62 -9.37
C GLU A 225 -4.49 -12.51 -7.85
N VAL A 226 -4.44 -11.30 -7.28
CA VAL A 226 -4.76 -11.09 -5.87
C VAL A 226 -6.21 -11.48 -5.59
N ALA A 227 -7.17 -11.04 -6.43
CA ALA A 227 -8.57 -11.40 -6.29
C ALA A 227 -8.81 -12.92 -6.40
N LEU A 228 -8.15 -13.59 -7.35
CA LEU A 228 -8.24 -15.05 -7.50
C LEU A 228 -7.63 -15.78 -6.29
N TYR A 229 -6.49 -15.31 -5.78
CA TYR A 229 -5.87 -15.87 -4.58
C TYR A 229 -6.78 -15.76 -3.36
N CYS A 230 -7.37 -14.58 -3.13
CA CYS A 230 -8.33 -14.33 -2.07
C CYS A 230 -9.50 -15.34 -2.13
N HIS A 231 -10.07 -15.53 -3.32
CA HIS A 231 -11.18 -16.46 -3.54
C HIS A 231 -10.80 -17.94 -3.32
N LEU A 232 -9.65 -18.37 -3.86
CA LEU A 232 -9.21 -19.77 -3.76
C LEU A 232 -8.80 -20.19 -2.33
N ARG A 233 -8.39 -19.20 -1.52
CA ARG A 233 -7.98 -19.42 -0.13
C ARG A 233 -9.09 -19.11 0.87
N ASP A 234 -10.29 -18.76 0.40
CA ASP A 234 -11.44 -18.39 1.25
C ASP A 234 -11.10 -17.32 2.31
N ILE A 235 -10.26 -16.31 1.93
CA ILE A 235 -9.86 -15.26 2.84
C ILE A 235 -11.02 -14.27 3.02
N PRO A 236 -11.42 -13.92 4.26
CA PRO A 236 -12.46 -12.94 4.51
C PRO A 236 -12.06 -11.57 3.94
N ALA A 237 -12.89 -11.00 3.08
CA ALA A 237 -12.62 -9.72 2.42
C ALA A 237 -13.90 -8.97 2.10
N HIS A 238 -13.91 -7.67 2.35
CA HIS A 238 -14.95 -6.78 1.86
C HIS A 238 -14.66 -6.39 0.40
N MET A 239 -15.58 -6.73 -0.50
CA MET A 239 -15.37 -6.58 -1.95
C MET A 239 -16.09 -5.37 -2.56
N ALA A 240 -16.87 -4.61 -1.77
CA ALA A 240 -17.54 -3.42 -2.25
C ALA A 240 -16.55 -2.29 -2.54
N GLU A 241 -16.87 -1.45 -3.51
CA GLU A 241 -16.13 -0.23 -3.77
C GLU A 241 -16.60 0.90 -2.83
N CYS A 242 -15.66 1.77 -2.46
CA CYS A 242 -15.99 2.93 -1.62
C CYS A 242 -17.01 3.83 -2.34
N PRO A 243 -18.11 4.25 -1.67
CA PRO A 243 -19.14 5.07 -2.30
C PRO A 243 -18.63 6.45 -2.77
N HIS A 244 -17.51 6.93 -2.22
CA HIS A 244 -16.87 8.18 -2.61
C HIS A 244 -15.79 8.02 -3.70
N ALA A 245 -15.64 6.83 -4.31
CA ALA A 245 -14.61 6.57 -5.34
C ALA A 245 -14.99 7.06 -6.75
N GLU A 246 -16.12 7.76 -6.90
CA GLU A 246 -16.66 8.17 -8.20
C GLU A 246 -15.70 9.07 -8.99
N GLU A 247 -15.63 8.85 -10.33
CA GLU A 247 -15.00 9.65 -11.39
C GLU A 247 -13.66 10.31 -11.03
N SER A 248 -12.70 9.49 -10.55
CA SER A 248 -11.35 9.99 -10.30
C SER A 248 -10.47 9.82 -11.54
N TYR A 249 -9.49 10.72 -11.73
CA TYR A 249 -8.44 10.60 -12.76
C TYR A 249 -7.76 9.21 -12.73
N ARG A 250 -7.60 8.63 -11.54
CA ARG A 250 -7.11 7.26 -11.37
C ARG A 250 -8.05 6.22 -12.01
N GLY A 251 -9.37 6.43 -11.98
CA GLY A 251 -10.36 5.56 -12.63
C GLY A 251 -10.16 5.51 -14.14
N GLU A 252 -9.98 6.66 -14.78
CA GLU A 252 -9.70 6.74 -16.23
C GLU A 252 -8.39 6.01 -16.59
N ILE A 253 -7.36 6.19 -15.79
CA ILE A 253 -6.07 5.49 -15.96
C ILE A 253 -6.21 3.98 -15.77
N LYS A 254 -7.03 3.54 -14.80
CA LYS A 254 -7.33 2.12 -14.56
C LYS A 254 -7.98 1.49 -15.81
N GLU A 255 -8.99 2.14 -16.37
CA GLU A 255 -9.67 1.67 -17.59
C GLU A 255 -8.72 1.60 -18.79
N LEU A 256 -7.92 2.66 -19.02
CA LEU A 256 -6.92 2.69 -20.08
C LEU A 256 -5.91 1.54 -19.95
N LEU A 257 -5.36 1.32 -18.76
CA LEU A 257 -4.41 0.23 -18.52
C LEU A 257 -5.05 -1.14 -18.64
N HIS A 258 -6.35 -1.28 -18.31
CA HIS A 258 -7.09 -2.51 -18.50
C HIS A 258 -7.23 -2.84 -19.99
N GLU A 259 -7.65 -1.87 -20.81
CA GLU A 259 -7.76 -2.04 -22.26
C GLU A 259 -6.39 -2.37 -22.91
N LEU A 260 -5.33 -1.70 -22.49
CA LEU A 260 -3.98 -1.98 -22.99
C LEU A 260 -3.51 -3.39 -22.62
N GLU A 261 -3.74 -3.83 -21.38
CA GLU A 261 -3.34 -5.16 -20.91
C GLU A 261 -4.12 -6.28 -21.60
N GLU A 262 -5.43 -6.08 -21.90
CA GLU A 262 -6.23 -7.06 -22.66
C GLU A 262 -5.70 -7.25 -24.09
N ASN A 263 -5.32 -6.17 -24.74
CA ASN A 263 -4.83 -6.21 -26.12
C ASN A 263 -3.32 -6.55 -26.20
N HIS A 264 -2.57 -6.23 -25.17
CA HIS A 264 -1.11 -6.36 -25.09
C HIS A 264 -0.70 -6.90 -23.70
N PRO A 265 -0.87 -8.20 -23.43
CA PRO A 265 -0.55 -8.79 -22.13
C PRO A 265 0.91 -8.54 -21.71
N GLY A 266 1.09 -8.11 -20.47
CA GLY A 266 2.39 -7.73 -19.91
C GLY A 266 2.70 -6.22 -19.97
N THR A 267 1.74 -5.40 -20.43
CA THR A 267 1.90 -3.94 -20.48
C THR A 267 2.23 -3.35 -19.11
N ARG A 268 1.50 -3.77 -18.04
CA ARG A 268 1.74 -3.29 -16.67
C ARG A 268 3.15 -3.63 -16.19
N HIS A 269 3.62 -4.86 -16.42
CA HIS A 269 4.98 -5.28 -16.10
C HIS A 269 6.02 -4.45 -16.85
N SER A 270 5.79 -4.16 -18.13
CA SER A 270 6.69 -3.36 -18.96
C SER A 270 6.76 -1.90 -18.50
N ILE A 271 5.61 -1.31 -18.12
CA ILE A 271 5.56 0.03 -17.52
C ILE A 271 6.40 0.07 -16.25
N MET A 272 6.22 -0.88 -15.34
CA MET A 272 6.94 -0.91 -14.08
C MET A 272 8.44 -1.10 -14.27
N ALA A 273 8.87 -2.01 -15.15
CA ALA A 273 10.28 -2.21 -15.43
C ALA A 273 10.96 -0.94 -15.97
N GLY A 274 10.31 -0.23 -16.90
CA GLY A 274 10.84 1.02 -17.41
C GLY A 274 10.78 2.16 -16.39
N TYR A 275 9.73 2.20 -15.56
CA TYR A 275 9.56 3.21 -14.53
C TYR A 275 10.61 3.08 -13.42
N GLU A 276 10.96 1.87 -12.99
CA GLU A 276 12.01 1.62 -11.99
C GLU A 276 13.37 2.16 -12.43
N GLU A 277 13.77 1.89 -13.70
CA GLU A 277 15.01 2.43 -14.24
C GLU A 277 15.01 3.95 -14.28
N LEU A 278 13.90 4.57 -14.72
CA LEU A 278 13.78 6.04 -14.80
C LEU A 278 13.74 6.68 -13.42
N SER A 279 13.11 6.04 -12.45
CA SER A 279 13.07 6.51 -11.07
C SER A 279 14.44 6.53 -10.43
N ALA A 280 15.25 5.48 -10.65
CA ALA A 280 16.63 5.42 -10.18
C ALA A 280 17.47 6.58 -10.73
N LEU A 281 17.39 6.82 -12.05
CA LEU A 281 18.10 7.92 -12.70
C LEU A 281 17.63 9.31 -12.21
N ALA A 282 16.33 9.47 -11.97
CA ALA A 282 15.79 10.70 -11.43
C ALA A 282 16.24 10.93 -9.99
N ALA A 283 16.23 9.90 -9.14
CA ALA A 283 16.68 9.97 -7.75
C ALA A 283 18.16 10.36 -7.66
N ASP A 284 19.04 9.77 -8.46
CA ASP A 284 20.45 10.11 -8.49
C ASP A 284 20.69 11.59 -8.80
N ARG A 285 19.95 12.14 -9.79
CA ARG A 285 20.01 13.55 -10.13
C ARG A 285 19.60 14.47 -8.95
N TYR A 286 18.47 14.13 -8.27
CA TYR A 286 18.01 14.94 -7.14
C TYR A 286 18.93 14.86 -5.93
N ARG A 287 19.63 13.73 -5.71
CA ARG A 287 20.66 13.62 -4.68
C ARG A 287 21.89 14.50 -4.96
N GLU A 288 22.32 14.55 -6.24
CA GLU A 288 23.45 15.39 -6.66
C GLU A 288 23.13 16.90 -6.51
N ASP A 289 21.91 17.32 -6.82
CA ASP A 289 21.48 18.72 -6.74
C ASP A 289 21.19 19.17 -5.29
N GLY A 290 21.16 18.27 -4.30
CA GLY A 290 20.91 18.58 -2.89
C GLY A 290 19.51 19.13 -2.59
N GLU A 291 18.56 18.96 -3.50
CA GLU A 291 17.17 19.44 -3.40
C GLU A 291 16.29 18.52 -2.54
N GLY A 292 16.72 18.11 -1.38
CA GLY A 292 15.86 17.49 -0.38
C GLY A 292 15.10 18.58 0.38
N ALA A 293 13.77 18.50 0.50
CA ALA A 293 13.05 19.38 1.40
C ALA A 293 13.47 19.10 2.84
N ASP A 294 13.93 20.13 3.57
CA ASP A 294 14.22 19.98 4.99
C ASP A 294 12.94 19.61 5.73
N LEU A 295 12.96 18.46 6.41
CA LEU A 295 11.87 18.04 7.27
C LEU A 295 11.96 18.78 8.61
N GLN A 296 10.80 19.16 9.14
CA GLN A 296 10.61 19.78 10.43
C GLN A 296 9.36 19.20 11.10
N GLU A 297 9.19 19.47 12.37
CA GLU A 297 7.96 19.16 13.07
C GLU A 297 6.86 20.17 12.72
N CYS A 298 5.64 19.69 12.51
CA CYS A 298 4.48 20.53 12.33
C CYS A 298 4.22 21.35 13.61
N ALA A 299 4.06 22.65 13.47
CA ALA A 299 3.81 23.55 14.61
C ALA A 299 2.52 23.22 15.39
N GLU A 300 1.55 22.54 14.76
CA GLU A 300 0.25 22.22 15.37
C GLU A 300 0.21 20.80 16.00
N CYS A 301 0.72 19.78 15.31
CA CYS A 301 0.57 18.39 15.75
C CYS A 301 1.89 17.63 15.95
N GLY A 302 3.05 18.25 15.69
CA GLY A 302 4.36 17.61 15.83
C GLY A 302 4.72 16.58 14.75
N SER A 303 3.81 16.23 13.83
CA SER A 303 4.11 15.28 12.75
C SER A 303 5.18 15.82 11.81
N LYS A 304 5.99 14.93 11.25
CA LYS A 304 7.05 15.27 10.29
C LYS A 304 6.49 15.90 9.02
N THR A 305 7.02 17.04 8.60
CA THR A 305 6.53 17.78 7.42
C THR A 305 7.65 18.64 6.83
N SER A 306 7.55 18.95 5.54
CA SER A 306 8.41 19.95 4.88
C SER A 306 7.88 21.39 5.00
N ARG A 307 6.82 21.64 5.78
CA ARG A 307 6.16 22.94 5.92
C ARG A 307 5.95 23.26 7.39
N GLU A 308 5.74 24.54 7.73
CA GLU A 308 5.46 24.98 9.10
C GLU A 308 4.23 24.25 9.69
N VAL A 309 3.15 24.10 8.91
CA VAL A 309 1.95 23.34 9.26
C VAL A 309 1.73 22.23 8.23
N CYS A 310 1.56 20.99 8.69
CA CYS A 310 1.38 19.83 7.83
C CYS A 310 0.06 19.90 7.03
N ARG A 311 -0.08 19.08 5.99
CA ARG A 311 -1.27 19.10 5.14
C ARG A 311 -2.53 18.67 5.90
N LYS A 312 -2.41 17.70 6.83
CA LYS A 312 -3.51 17.26 7.70
C LYS A 312 -4.07 18.45 8.50
N CYS A 313 -3.23 19.14 9.28
CA CYS A 313 -3.70 20.25 10.13
C CYS A 313 -4.37 21.36 9.33
N ARG A 314 -3.81 21.73 8.17
CA ARG A 314 -4.46 22.73 7.30
C ARG A 314 -5.81 22.28 6.76
N LEU A 315 -5.99 20.99 6.45
CA LEU A 315 -7.30 20.47 6.03
C LEU A 315 -8.28 20.44 7.19
N VAL A 316 -7.86 20.05 8.39
CA VAL A 316 -8.70 20.08 9.59
C VAL A 316 -9.18 21.51 9.87
N GLU A 317 -8.28 22.50 9.88
CA GLU A 317 -8.63 23.91 10.03
C GLU A 317 -9.64 24.38 8.97
N ALA A 318 -9.45 23.98 7.71
CA ALA A 318 -10.38 24.32 6.64
C ALA A 318 -11.76 23.67 6.80
N ILE A 319 -11.82 22.43 7.32
CA ILE A 319 -13.07 21.71 7.61
C ILE A 319 -13.82 22.36 8.77
N GLU A 320 -13.13 22.82 9.81
CA GLU A 320 -13.72 23.49 10.96
C GLU A 320 -14.24 24.90 10.63
N ALA A 321 -13.68 25.53 9.60
CA ALA A 321 -14.07 26.88 9.19
C ALA A 321 -15.37 26.93 8.36
N VAL A 322 -15.88 25.78 7.89
CA VAL A 322 -17.12 25.63 7.10
C VAL A 322 -18.20 24.98 7.97
#